data_2b1d11b7089899bf3fec02801d9bc9ac
#
_entry.id   2b1d11b7089899bf3fec02801d9bc9ac
#
_cell.length_a   1.000
_cell.length_b   1.000
_cell.length_c   1.000
_cell.angle_alpha   90.00
_cell.angle_beta   90.00
_cell.angle_gamma   90.00
#
_symmetry.space_group_name_H-M   'P 1'
#
loop_
_entity.id
_entity.type
_entity.pdbx_description
1 polymer ?
#
loop_
_entity_poly.entity_id
_entity_poly.type
_entity_poly.pdbx_seq_one_letter_code
_entity_poly.pdbx_strand_id
1 'polypeptide(L)'
;MFVARFIGSPLMNMIAGRTGPNGIELDGLEARPVLSDLADVEAGRPVFLGVRPDDLRVAFAATDKVFAIDARIEVIEPLGPEILVYARAGGQELVAKADSRASLNRGDAVRLVADADALHEIGRAHV
;
A
#
# COMPACT_ATOMS: atom_id res chain seq x y z
N MET A 1 10.14 17.36 6.63
CA MET A 1 9.59 17.12 7.08
C MET A 1 8.51 16.65 7.07
N PHE A 2 7.92 16.23 7.27
CA PHE A 2 6.94 15.79 7.16
C PHE A 2 5.95 15.89 8.07
N VAL A 3 5.69 16.83 8.36
CA VAL A 3 4.68 17.17 9.29
C VAL A 3 3.30 16.85 8.79
N ALA A 4 3.10 16.98 7.51
CA ALA A 4 1.79 16.75 6.91
C ALA A 4 1.25 15.36 7.23
N ARG A 5 2.11 14.41 7.45
CA ARG A 5 1.61 13.06 7.68
C ARG A 5 0.91 12.91 9.03
N PHE A 6 1.08 13.86 9.93
CA PHE A 6 0.43 13.78 11.23
C PHE A 6 -0.89 14.51 11.30
N ILE A 7 -1.35 15.03 10.19
CA ILE A 7 -2.61 15.76 10.15
C ILE A 7 -3.78 14.84 9.85
N GLY A 8 -3.52 13.58 9.70
CA GLY A 8 -4.54 12.62 9.38
C GLY A 8 -4.07 11.73 8.26
N SER A 9 -4.81 10.68 7.99
CA SER A 9 -4.43 9.76 6.95
C SER A 9 -4.70 10.37 5.58
N PRO A 10 -3.92 10.02 4.57
CA PRO A 10 -4.21 10.46 3.21
C PRO A 10 -5.51 9.87 2.72
N LEU A 11 -6.11 10.50 1.73
CA LEU A 11 -7.31 9.96 1.11
C LEU A 11 -6.99 8.65 0.38
N MET A 12 -5.78 8.52 -0.13
CA MET A 12 -5.38 7.33 -0.87
C MET A 12 -3.87 7.18 -0.82
N ASN A 13 -3.42 5.96 -0.61
CA ASN A 13 -2.00 5.66 -0.80
C ASN A 13 -1.69 5.67 -2.27
N MET A 14 -0.61 6.32 -2.65
CA MET A 14 -0.17 6.40 -4.04
C MET A 14 1.18 5.73 -4.12
N ILE A 15 1.23 4.55 -4.69
CA ILE A 15 2.44 3.76 -4.76
C ILE A 15 2.99 3.84 -6.17
N ALA A 16 4.20 4.36 -6.30
CA ALA A 16 4.83 4.52 -7.61
C ALA A 16 5.23 3.18 -8.19
N GLY A 17 5.05 3.04 -9.49
CA GLY A 17 5.41 1.82 -10.18
C GLY A 17 5.47 2.04 -11.68
N ARG A 18 5.62 0.95 -12.40
CA ARG A 18 5.68 0.96 -13.85
C ARG A 18 4.88 -0.20 -14.40
N THR A 19 4.27 0.01 -15.54
CA THR A 19 3.58 -1.08 -16.21
C THR A 19 4.59 -2.11 -16.68
N GLY A 20 4.18 -3.37 -16.63
CA GLY A 20 5.02 -4.48 -17.07
C GLY A 20 4.17 -5.56 -17.70
N PRO A 21 4.81 -6.63 -18.16
CA PRO A 21 4.07 -7.68 -18.88
C PRO A 21 3.03 -8.40 -18.02
N ASN A 22 3.21 -8.39 -16.71
CA ASN A 22 2.30 -9.10 -15.82
C ASN A 22 1.58 -8.17 -14.86
N GLY A 23 1.46 -6.91 -15.19
CA GLY A 23 0.80 -5.94 -14.35
C GLY A 23 1.73 -4.81 -13.98
N ILE A 24 1.54 -4.25 -12.79
CA ILE A 24 2.35 -3.13 -12.34
C ILE A 24 3.48 -3.65 -11.47
N GLU A 25 4.69 -3.21 -11.77
CA GLU A 25 5.86 -3.47 -10.94
C GLU A 25 6.08 -2.25 -10.07
N LEU A 26 6.02 -2.43 -8.76
CA LEU A 26 6.13 -1.31 -7.84
C LEU A 26 7.60 -0.99 -7.57
N ASP A 27 7.89 0.31 -7.52
CA ASP A 27 9.26 0.78 -7.36
C ASP A 27 9.81 0.36 -6.00
N GLY A 28 10.93 -0.38 -6.02
CA GLY A 28 11.58 -0.82 -4.80
C GLY A 28 10.86 -1.91 -4.04
N LEU A 29 9.83 -2.49 -4.62
CA LEU A 29 9.01 -3.51 -3.96
C LEU A 29 8.91 -4.74 -4.83
N GLU A 30 8.61 -5.87 -4.20
CA GLU A 30 8.48 -7.12 -4.93
C GLU A 30 7.04 -7.47 -5.27
N ALA A 31 6.09 -6.76 -4.71
CA ALA A 31 4.69 -7.04 -4.98
C ALA A 31 4.37 -6.77 -6.45
N ARG A 32 3.54 -7.62 -7.01
CA ARG A 32 3.14 -7.48 -8.41
C ARG A 32 1.65 -7.68 -8.54
N PRO A 33 0.86 -6.66 -8.24
CA PRO A 33 -0.57 -6.80 -8.43
C PRO A 33 -0.88 -7.00 -9.91
N VAL A 34 -1.78 -7.91 -10.18
CA VAL A 34 -2.22 -8.17 -11.54
C VAL A 34 -3.47 -7.35 -11.78
N LEU A 35 -3.38 -6.42 -12.72
CA LEU A 35 -4.52 -5.60 -13.10
C LEU A 35 -4.79 -5.88 -14.56
N SER A 36 -5.87 -6.59 -14.82
CA SER A 36 -6.16 -7.04 -16.18
C SER A 36 -6.38 -5.88 -17.15
N ASP A 37 -6.79 -4.75 -16.63
CA ASP A 37 -7.02 -3.58 -17.47
C ASP A 37 -5.75 -3.05 -18.12
N LEU A 38 -4.59 -3.51 -17.66
CA LEU A 38 -3.33 -3.02 -18.20
C LEU A 38 -2.78 -3.87 -19.32
N ALA A 39 -3.54 -4.86 -19.77
CA ALA A 39 -3.04 -5.79 -20.79
C ALA A 39 -2.60 -5.07 -22.07
N ASP A 40 -3.28 -3.98 -22.39
CA ASP A 40 -2.98 -3.24 -23.63
C ASP A 40 -2.10 -2.05 -23.42
N VAL A 41 -1.56 -1.88 -22.22
CA VAL A 41 -0.75 -0.72 -21.91
C VAL A 41 0.69 -0.99 -22.24
N GLU A 42 1.34 0.01 -22.82
CA GLU A 42 2.74 -0.08 -23.15
C GLU A 42 3.58 -0.33 -21.90
N ALA A 43 4.49 -1.29 -21.99
CA ALA A 43 5.33 -1.66 -20.85
C ALA A 43 6.29 -0.54 -20.49
N GLY A 44 6.61 -0.43 -19.20
CA GLY A 44 7.57 0.54 -18.70
C GLY A 44 7.02 1.92 -18.45
N ARG A 45 5.72 2.11 -18.60
CA ARG A 45 5.12 3.42 -18.39
C ARG A 45 4.93 3.69 -16.91
N PRO A 46 5.36 4.86 -16.41
CA PRO A 46 5.17 5.20 -15.00
C PRO A 46 3.69 5.35 -14.66
N VAL A 47 3.29 4.76 -13.53
CA VAL A 47 1.92 4.85 -13.03
C VAL A 47 1.96 4.91 -11.51
N PHE A 48 0.84 5.31 -10.93
CA PHE A 48 0.61 5.14 -9.50
C PHE A 48 -0.44 4.08 -9.29
N LEU A 49 -0.21 3.24 -8.29
CA LEU A 49 -1.23 2.31 -7.82
C LEU A 49 -1.84 2.92 -6.58
N GLY A 50 -3.15 3.15 -6.62
CA GLY A 50 -3.87 3.77 -5.51
C GLY A 50 -4.59 2.73 -4.69
N VAL A 51 -4.51 2.85 -3.36
CA VAL A 51 -5.28 2.02 -2.46
C VAL A 51 -5.60 2.85 -1.21
N ARG A 52 -6.85 2.83 -0.80
CA ARG A 52 -7.26 3.62 0.36
C ARG A 52 -6.75 2.99 1.64
N PRO A 53 -6.46 3.81 2.66
CA PRO A 53 -6.06 3.24 3.95
C PRO A 53 -7.08 2.25 4.51
N ASP A 54 -8.37 2.48 4.30
CA ASP A 54 -9.41 1.57 4.76
C ASP A 54 -9.29 0.19 4.11
N ASP A 55 -8.77 0.14 2.91
CA ASP A 55 -8.68 -1.09 2.14
C ASP A 55 -7.33 -1.77 2.25
N LEU A 56 -6.37 -1.14 2.91
CA LEU A 56 -5.05 -1.71 3.11
C LEU A 56 -4.96 -2.16 4.56
N ARG A 57 -4.87 -3.47 4.77
CA ARG A 57 -4.97 -4.05 6.11
C ARG A 57 -3.70 -4.80 6.46
N VAL A 58 -3.44 -4.89 7.75
CA VAL A 58 -2.32 -5.69 8.25
C VAL A 58 -2.78 -7.14 8.32
N ALA A 59 -2.02 -8.03 7.68
CA ALA A 59 -2.31 -9.45 7.68
C ALA A 59 -1.48 -10.14 8.75
N PHE A 60 -2.12 -11.07 9.49
CA PHE A 60 -1.46 -11.80 10.57
C PHE A 60 -1.26 -13.26 10.24
N ALA A 61 -1.71 -13.69 9.07
CA ALA A 61 -1.58 -15.07 8.64
C ALA A 61 -1.38 -15.08 7.14
N ALA A 62 -1.06 -16.23 6.62
CA ALA A 62 -0.93 -16.39 5.18
C ALA A 62 -2.25 -15.97 4.52
N THR A 63 -2.13 -15.35 3.37
CA THR A 63 -3.29 -14.80 2.70
C THR A 63 -3.17 -15.08 1.21
N ASP A 64 -4.32 -15.21 0.55
CA ASP A 64 -4.39 -15.33 -0.89
C ASP A 64 -4.78 -14.01 -1.55
N LYS A 65 -4.69 -12.91 -0.82
CA LYS A 65 -4.96 -11.60 -1.42
C LYS A 65 -3.99 -11.36 -2.56
N VAL A 66 -4.51 -10.72 -3.60
CA VAL A 66 -3.72 -10.43 -4.78
C VAL A 66 -2.57 -9.48 -4.47
N PHE A 67 -2.83 -8.48 -3.65
CA PHE A 67 -1.83 -7.49 -3.32
C PHE A 67 -1.34 -7.75 -1.90
N ALA A 68 -0.04 -7.95 -1.77
CA ALA A 68 0.59 -8.12 -0.46
C ALA A 68 1.97 -7.48 -0.52
N ILE A 69 2.29 -6.71 0.49
CA ILE A 69 3.53 -5.94 0.49
C ILE A 69 4.13 -5.99 1.88
N ASP A 70 5.41 -6.30 1.96
CA ASP A 70 6.11 -6.32 3.25
C ASP A 70 6.53 -4.92 3.61
N ALA A 71 6.31 -4.55 4.86
CA ALA A 71 6.59 -3.20 5.33
C ALA A 71 7.03 -3.24 6.78
N ARG A 72 7.54 -2.11 7.25
CA ARG A 72 7.96 -1.96 8.64
C ARG A 72 7.21 -0.79 9.25
N ILE A 73 6.66 -1.01 10.41
CA ILE A 73 5.84 0.00 11.09
C ILE A 73 6.73 1.13 11.61
N GLU A 74 6.33 2.36 11.30
CA GLU A 74 7.03 3.55 11.81
C GLU A 74 6.24 4.26 12.88
N VAL A 75 4.93 4.35 12.72
CA VAL A 75 4.06 5.07 13.67
C VAL A 75 2.74 4.33 13.77
N ILE A 76 2.18 4.30 14.95
CA ILE A 76 0.85 3.74 15.20
C ILE A 76 0.01 4.83 15.85
N GLU A 77 -1.17 5.05 15.31
CA GLU A 77 -2.05 6.09 15.81
C GLU A 77 -3.43 5.49 16.14
N PRO A 78 -3.84 5.58 17.40
CA PRO A 78 -5.14 5.01 17.78
C PRO A 78 -6.30 5.82 17.20
N LEU A 79 -7.34 5.11 16.77
CA LEU A 79 -8.56 5.72 16.27
C LEU A 79 -9.79 5.11 16.92
N GLY A 80 -9.68 4.66 18.17
CA GLY A 80 -10.79 3.96 18.82
C GLY A 80 -10.74 2.47 18.50
N PRO A 81 -11.74 1.92 17.80
CA PRO A 81 -11.76 0.47 17.53
C PRO A 81 -10.72 0.03 16.51
N GLU A 82 -10.12 0.98 15.80
CA GLU A 82 -9.07 0.67 14.85
C GLU A 82 -7.84 1.51 15.13
N ILE A 83 -6.72 1.12 14.54
CA ILE A 83 -5.51 1.91 14.59
C ILE A 83 -5.05 2.18 13.16
N LEU A 84 -4.46 3.35 12.98
CA LEU A 84 -3.74 3.67 11.75
C LEU A 84 -2.31 3.20 11.90
N VAL A 85 -1.81 2.54 10.88
CA VAL A 85 -0.45 2.06 10.85
C VAL A 85 0.29 2.77 9.72
N TYR A 86 1.28 3.56 10.09
CA TYR A 86 2.14 4.22 9.12
C TYR A 86 3.36 3.33 8.95
N ALA A 87 3.56 2.84 7.74
CA ALA A 87 4.60 1.86 7.49
C ALA A 87 5.43 2.26 6.28
N ARG A 88 6.63 1.75 6.22
CA ARG A 88 7.53 2.00 5.11
C ARG A 88 7.86 0.72 4.39
N ALA A 89 7.75 0.77 3.07
CA ALA A 89 8.06 -0.36 2.22
C ALA A 89 8.87 0.16 1.04
N GLY A 90 10.10 -0.34 0.89
CA GLY A 90 10.93 0.00 -0.24
C GLY A 90 11.10 1.50 -0.47
N GLY A 91 11.20 2.28 0.59
CA GLY A 91 11.35 3.72 0.46
C GLY A 91 10.06 4.48 0.31
N GLN A 92 8.93 3.80 0.24
CA GLN A 92 7.62 4.45 0.10
C GLN A 92 6.86 4.33 1.40
N GLU A 93 6.06 5.34 1.71
CA GLU A 93 5.24 5.34 2.91
C GLU A 93 3.82 4.93 2.58
N LEU A 94 3.27 4.09 3.44
CA LEU A 94 1.91 3.58 3.28
C LEU A 94 1.16 3.75 4.59
N VAL A 95 -0.13 4.00 4.48
CA VAL A 95 -1.01 4.07 5.64
C VAL A 95 -2.03 2.96 5.52
N ALA A 96 -2.08 2.12 6.54
CA ALA A 96 -2.99 0.99 6.57
C ALA A 96 -3.77 1.01 7.86
N LYS A 97 -4.71 0.11 8.01
CA LYS A 97 -5.50 0.00 9.23
C LYS A 97 -5.42 -1.39 9.80
N ALA A 98 -5.59 -1.48 11.10
CA ALA A 98 -5.66 -2.74 11.80
C ALA A 98 -6.63 -2.60 12.96
N ASP A 99 -7.05 -3.73 13.51
CA ASP A 99 -7.90 -3.75 14.69
C ASP A 99 -7.10 -3.24 15.88
N SER A 100 -7.72 -2.45 16.75
CA SER A 100 -7.01 -1.89 17.91
C SER A 100 -6.52 -2.95 18.88
N ARG A 101 -7.06 -4.16 18.80
CA ARG A 101 -6.59 -5.27 19.63
C ARG A 101 -5.36 -5.95 19.06
N ALA A 102 -4.95 -5.59 17.86
CA ALA A 102 -3.75 -6.16 17.30
C ALA A 102 -2.53 -5.74 18.11
N SER A 103 -1.65 -6.68 18.35
CA SER A 103 -0.46 -6.41 19.15
C SER A 103 0.68 -5.98 18.23
N LEU A 104 0.65 -4.72 17.84
CA LEU A 104 1.61 -4.17 16.91
C LEU A 104 2.44 -3.10 17.59
N ASN A 105 3.70 -3.04 17.21
CA ASN A 105 4.64 -2.08 17.76
C ASN A 105 5.46 -1.44 16.66
N ARG A 106 5.92 -0.24 16.95
CA ARG A 106 6.85 0.46 16.08
C ARG A 106 8.06 -0.44 15.82
N GLY A 107 8.47 -0.52 14.58
CA GLY A 107 9.61 -1.34 14.17
C GLY A 107 9.24 -2.75 13.76
N ASP A 108 8.00 -3.17 13.98
CA ASP A 108 7.58 -4.51 13.58
C ASP A 108 7.54 -4.65 12.07
N ALA A 109 7.94 -5.82 11.61
CA ALA A 109 7.77 -6.18 10.20
C ALA A 109 6.37 -6.75 10.04
N VAL A 110 5.64 -6.23 9.06
CA VAL A 110 4.26 -6.65 8.83
C VAL A 110 4.04 -6.85 7.34
N ARG A 111 2.95 -7.51 7.01
CA ARG A 111 2.51 -7.62 5.62
C ARG A 111 1.21 -6.86 5.47
N LEU A 112 1.17 -5.96 4.49
CA LEU A 112 -0.03 -5.18 4.20
C LEU A 112 -0.68 -5.79 2.98
N VAL A 113 -2.01 -5.99 3.05
CA VAL A 113 -2.73 -6.70 2.01
C VAL A 113 -3.97 -5.92 1.59
N ALA A 114 -4.39 -6.14 0.36
CA ALA A 114 -5.60 -5.55 -0.17
C ALA A 114 -6.20 -6.49 -1.21
N ASP A 115 -7.51 -6.38 -1.40
CA ASP A 115 -8.18 -7.11 -2.46
C ASP A 115 -7.91 -6.45 -3.80
N ALA A 116 -7.97 -7.25 -4.85
CA ALA A 116 -7.70 -6.74 -6.20
C ALA A 116 -8.63 -5.60 -6.58
N ASP A 117 -9.90 -5.69 -6.21
CA ASP A 117 -10.88 -4.68 -6.58
C ASP A 117 -10.74 -3.39 -5.78
N ALA A 118 -9.87 -3.37 -4.78
CA ALA A 118 -9.58 -2.16 -4.03
C ALA A 118 -8.37 -1.40 -4.60
N LEU A 119 -7.75 -1.92 -5.65
CA LEU A 119 -6.59 -1.30 -6.26
C LEU A 119 -7.02 -0.47 -7.45
N HIS A 120 -6.43 0.71 -7.60
CA HIS A 120 -6.79 1.61 -8.67
C HIS A 120 -5.54 2.10 -9.38
N GLU A 121 -5.58 2.06 -10.70
CA GLU A 121 -4.51 2.68 -11.46
C GLU A 121 -4.81 4.16 -11.56
N ILE A 122 -3.91 5.00 -11.07
CA ILE A 122 -4.10 6.43 -11.02
C ILE A 122 -3.18 7.07 -12.05
N GLY A 123 -3.63 7.18 -13.26
CA GLY A 123 -2.96 7.90 -14.28
C GLY A 123 -1.46 7.66 -14.35
N ARG A 124 -0.75 8.57 -15.01
CA ARG A 124 0.68 8.47 -15.11
C ARG A 124 1.35 9.21 -14.00
N ALA A 125 2.48 8.68 -13.57
CA ALA A 125 3.32 9.36 -12.61
C ALA A 125 4.14 10.42 -13.35
N HIS A 126 3.51 11.51 -13.70
CA HIS A 126 4.25 12.58 -14.33
C HIS A 126 3.90 13.88 -13.66
N VAL A 127 4.62 14.84 -13.92
CA VAL A 127 4.30 16.11 -13.33
C VAL A 127 3.66 17.00 -14.32
#